data_bf0a86a419ec619ac7001e283ee761da
#
_entry.id   bf0a86a419ec619ac7001e283ee761da
#
_cell.length_a   1.000
_cell.length_b   1.000
_cell.length_c   1.000
_cell.angle_alpha   90.00
_cell.angle_beta   90.00
_cell.angle_gamma   90.00
#
_symmetry.space_group_name_H-M   'P 1'
#
loop_
_entity.id
_entity.type
_entity.pdbx_description
1 polymer ?
#
loop_
_entity_poly.entity_id
_entity_poly.type
_entity_poly.pdbx_seq_one_letter_code
_entity_poly.pdbx_strand_id
1 'polypeptide(L)'
;GTVSFNGQPLDFADAALRKNYYSQVQLVFQNAAAAFHPRKSIGSSIILPMLNYGCTKAAAQERSIALLLAAGLTPQHAEKFPHQLSGGECQRAAIARAISIKPRLLICDEITSALDVQTQAEIIQLLLKLQAETKMSLLFISHDITLVQEICQRILIMQSGTIIESGPALDIITRPQQHYTRELVTAAFNLTKI
;
A
#
# COMPACT_ATOMS: atom_id res chain seq x y z
N GLY A 1 17.79 -16.21 -5.14
CA GLY A 1 18.06 -14.79 -4.97
C GLY A 1 18.21 -14.41 -3.50
N THR A 2 18.77 -13.26 -3.22
CA THR A 2 18.91 -12.71 -1.87
C THR A 2 18.07 -11.43 -1.76
N VAL A 3 17.43 -11.26 -0.61
CA VAL A 3 16.74 -10.02 -0.26
C VAL A 3 17.55 -9.34 0.84
N SER A 4 17.82 -8.04 0.69
CA SER A 4 18.50 -7.24 1.71
C SER A 4 17.60 -6.08 2.15
N PHE A 5 17.62 -5.78 3.44
CA PHE A 5 16.92 -4.63 4.01
C PHE A 5 17.92 -3.79 4.82
N ASN A 6 17.99 -2.49 4.55
CA ASN A 6 18.99 -1.59 5.13
C ASN A 6 20.44 -2.09 4.99
N GLY A 7 20.77 -2.69 3.84
CA GLY A 7 22.10 -3.23 3.55
C GLY A 7 22.43 -4.58 4.20
N GLN A 8 21.52 -5.15 5.00
CA GLN A 8 21.70 -6.45 5.63
C GLN A 8 20.88 -7.52 4.90
N PRO A 9 21.47 -8.66 4.53
CA PRO A 9 20.75 -9.80 3.99
C PRO A 9 19.68 -10.27 4.99
N LEU A 10 18.48 -10.59 4.47
CA LEU A 10 17.41 -11.15 5.28
C LEU A 10 17.50 -12.67 5.32
N ASP A 11 17.69 -13.22 6.52
CA ASP A 11 17.46 -14.64 6.78
C ASP A 11 16.05 -14.81 7.35
N PHE A 12 15.15 -15.33 6.52
CA PHE A 12 13.76 -15.58 6.95
C PHE A 12 13.61 -16.79 7.89
N ALA A 13 14.66 -17.60 8.09
CA ALA A 13 14.68 -18.65 9.10
C ALA A 13 14.89 -18.05 10.50
N ASP A 14 15.61 -16.93 10.63
CA ASP A 14 15.76 -16.22 11.89
C ASP A 14 14.46 -15.50 12.27
N ALA A 15 13.83 -15.96 13.37
CA ALA A 15 12.55 -15.43 13.83
C ALA A 15 12.66 -13.97 14.31
N ALA A 16 13.79 -13.54 14.88
CA ALA A 16 13.99 -12.19 15.38
C ALA A 16 14.18 -11.20 14.21
N LEU A 17 15.02 -11.55 13.23
CA LEU A 17 15.20 -10.77 12.02
C LEU A 17 13.89 -10.66 11.24
N ARG A 18 13.16 -11.75 11.06
CA ARG A 18 11.86 -11.77 10.41
C ARG A 18 10.83 -10.88 11.13
N LYS A 19 10.74 -10.97 12.46
CA LYS A 19 9.84 -10.13 13.26
C LYS A 19 10.19 -8.65 13.13
N ASN A 20 11.48 -8.31 13.19
CA ASN A 20 11.96 -6.94 12.98
C ASN A 20 11.64 -6.43 11.57
N TYR A 21 11.89 -7.22 10.53
CA TYR A 21 11.54 -6.86 9.16
C TYR A 21 10.04 -6.58 8.99
N TYR A 22 9.17 -7.46 9.48
CA TYR A 22 7.72 -7.28 9.40
C TYR A 22 7.20 -6.10 10.23
N SER A 23 7.93 -5.62 11.23
CA SER A 23 7.57 -4.38 11.91
C SER A 23 7.83 -3.14 11.06
N GLN A 24 8.78 -3.19 10.13
CA GLN A 24 9.23 -2.07 9.34
C GLN A 24 8.68 -2.06 7.90
N VAL A 25 8.25 -3.22 7.39
CA VAL A 25 7.73 -3.38 6.03
C VAL A 25 6.34 -3.99 6.11
N GLN A 26 5.37 -3.31 5.55
CA GLN A 26 3.99 -3.79 5.46
C GLN A 26 3.53 -3.82 4.01
N LEU A 27 2.58 -4.70 3.74
CA LEU A 27 2.01 -4.92 2.41
C LEU A 27 0.50 -4.76 2.47
N VAL A 28 -0.04 -4.01 1.53
CA VAL A 28 -1.48 -3.94 1.24
C VAL A 28 -1.71 -4.64 -0.10
N PHE A 29 -2.56 -5.65 -0.09
CA PHE A 29 -2.88 -6.46 -1.26
C PHE A 29 -3.99 -5.84 -2.11
N GLN A 30 -4.04 -6.21 -3.38
CA GLN A 30 -5.11 -5.90 -4.32
C GLN A 30 -6.50 -6.29 -3.76
N ASN A 31 -6.64 -7.50 -3.23
CA ASN A 31 -7.86 -7.93 -2.55
C ASN A 31 -7.79 -7.60 -1.05
N ALA A 32 -8.26 -6.40 -0.69
CA ALA A 32 -8.26 -5.95 0.70
C ALA A 32 -9.05 -6.87 1.65
N ALA A 33 -10.13 -7.49 1.18
CA ALA A 33 -10.94 -8.40 2.00
C ALA A 33 -10.14 -9.64 2.44
N ALA A 34 -9.23 -10.13 1.60
CA ALA A 34 -8.34 -11.25 1.92
C ALA A 34 -7.34 -10.92 3.05
N ALA A 35 -7.10 -9.63 3.33
CA ALA A 35 -6.24 -9.22 4.42
C ALA A 35 -6.89 -9.40 5.81
N PHE A 36 -8.21 -9.63 5.86
CA PHE A 36 -8.97 -9.74 7.09
C PHE A 36 -9.49 -11.16 7.33
N HIS A 37 -9.54 -11.54 8.61
CA HIS A 37 -10.21 -12.77 8.99
C HIS A 37 -11.74 -12.57 8.93
N PRO A 38 -12.51 -13.39 8.19
CA PRO A 38 -13.93 -13.13 7.91
C PRO A 38 -14.83 -13.08 9.15
N ARG A 39 -14.42 -13.74 10.25
CA ARG A 39 -15.15 -13.81 11.51
C ARG A 39 -14.63 -12.83 12.59
N LYS A 40 -13.73 -11.92 12.23
CA LYS A 40 -13.23 -10.88 13.15
C LYS A 40 -13.66 -9.51 12.69
N SER A 41 -13.99 -8.63 13.63
CA SER A 41 -14.30 -7.25 13.31
C SER A 41 -13.06 -6.52 12.79
N ILE A 42 -13.30 -5.45 12.03
CA ILE A 42 -12.24 -4.58 11.47
C ILE A 42 -11.36 -4.03 12.59
N GLY A 43 -11.96 -3.51 13.66
CA GLY A 43 -11.21 -2.99 14.81
C GLY A 43 -10.31 -4.06 15.45
N SER A 44 -10.83 -5.27 15.68
CA SER A 44 -10.02 -6.38 16.21
C SER A 44 -8.86 -6.75 15.27
N SER A 45 -9.04 -6.61 13.97
CA SER A 45 -8.00 -6.90 12.99
C SER A 45 -6.93 -5.81 12.91
N ILE A 46 -7.30 -4.54 13.14
CA ILE A 46 -6.37 -3.39 13.18
C ILE A 46 -5.53 -3.40 14.47
N ILE A 47 -6.10 -3.79 15.60
CA ILE A 47 -5.36 -3.84 16.88
C ILE A 47 -4.37 -4.99 16.95
N LEU A 48 -4.61 -6.10 16.24
CA LEU A 48 -3.80 -7.32 16.34
C LEU A 48 -2.31 -7.09 16.06
N PRO A 49 -1.89 -6.41 14.99
CA PRO A 49 -0.48 -6.08 14.79
C PRO A 49 0.12 -5.31 15.98
N MET A 50 -0.58 -4.31 16.49
CA MET A 50 -0.11 -3.50 17.60
C MET A 50 0.12 -4.34 18.88
N LEU A 51 -0.80 -5.26 19.19
CA LEU A 51 -0.65 -6.20 20.33
C LEU A 51 0.56 -7.11 20.15
N ASN A 52 0.80 -7.62 18.93
CA ASN A 52 1.95 -8.48 18.63
C ASN A 52 3.30 -7.77 18.82
N TYR A 53 3.31 -6.44 18.74
CA TYR A 53 4.49 -5.60 18.96
C TYR A 53 4.47 -4.87 20.33
N GLY A 54 3.71 -5.41 21.29
CA GLY A 54 3.80 -5.00 22.70
C GLY A 54 2.94 -3.79 23.10
N CYS A 55 2.04 -3.32 22.24
CA CYS A 55 1.09 -2.29 22.62
C CYS A 55 0.05 -2.86 23.62
N THR A 56 -0.34 -2.07 24.61
CA THR A 56 -1.43 -2.47 25.51
C THR A 56 -2.77 -2.48 24.77
N LYS A 57 -3.72 -3.30 25.22
CA LYS A 57 -5.04 -3.40 24.58
C LYS A 57 -5.77 -2.06 24.54
N ALA A 58 -5.72 -1.30 25.63
CA ALA A 58 -6.38 0.01 25.73
C ALA A 58 -5.79 1.01 24.70
N ALA A 59 -4.46 1.14 24.66
CA ALA A 59 -3.78 2.01 23.69
C ALA A 59 -4.00 1.57 22.24
N ALA A 60 -4.03 0.26 21.98
CA ALA A 60 -4.31 -0.26 20.63
C ALA A 60 -5.75 0.04 20.20
N GLN A 61 -6.72 -0.04 21.10
CA GLN A 61 -8.11 0.29 20.83
C GLN A 61 -8.29 1.78 20.47
N GLU A 62 -7.77 2.67 21.32
CA GLU A 62 -7.80 4.12 21.07
C GLU A 62 -7.15 4.46 19.71
N ARG A 63 -5.95 3.93 19.48
CA ARG A 63 -5.22 4.14 18.23
C ARG A 63 -5.93 3.56 17.02
N SER A 64 -6.64 2.45 17.14
CA SER A 64 -7.39 1.85 16.03
C SER A 64 -8.51 2.78 15.54
N ILE A 65 -9.20 3.46 16.45
CA ILE A 65 -10.22 4.45 16.08
C ILE A 65 -9.59 5.65 15.38
N ALA A 66 -8.48 6.17 15.89
CA ALA A 66 -7.76 7.26 15.25
C ALA A 66 -7.28 6.89 13.83
N LEU A 67 -6.82 5.64 13.62
CA LEU A 67 -6.40 5.14 12.31
C LEU A 67 -7.59 4.99 11.33
N LEU A 68 -8.74 4.54 11.81
CA LEU A 68 -9.96 4.49 10.99
C LEU A 68 -10.37 5.88 10.54
N LEU A 69 -10.40 6.85 11.45
CA LEU A 69 -10.71 8.25 11.13
C LEU A 69 -9.69 8.85 10.14
N ALA A 70 -8.40 8.59 10.33
CA ALA A 70 -7.36 9.04 9.41
C ALA A 70 -7.52 8.42 8.01
N ALA A 71 -8.05 7.19 7.93
CA ALA A 71 -8.38 6.51 6.68
C ALA A 71 -9.74 6.93 6.07
N GLY A 72 -10.41 7.97 6.62
CA GLY A 72 -11.71 8.45 6.13
C GLY A 72 -12.88 7.52 6.47
N LEU A 73 -12.71 6.67 7.48
CA LEU A 73 -13.77 5.79 8.01
C LEU A 73 -14.31 6.36 9.32
N THR A 74 -15.45 5.84 9.78
CA THR A 74 -16.05 6.24 11.06
C THR A 74 -15.72 5.23 12.17
N PRO A 75 -15.85 5.59 13.46
CA PRO A 75 -15.62 4.66 14.58
C PRO A 75 -16.48 3.40 14.51
N GLN A 76 -17.70 3.49 13.98
CA GLN A 76 -18.63 2.36 13.83
C GLN A 76 -18.08 1.27 12.91
N HIS A 77 -17.16 1.60 11.99
CA HIS A 77 -16.49 0.59 11.15
C HIS A 77 -15.64 -0.39 11.95
N ALA A 78 -15.21 -0.02 13.18
CA ALA A 78 -14.49 -0.93 14.06
C ALA A 78 -15.30 -2.19 14.43
N GLU A 79 -16.62 -2.08 14.49
CA GLU A 79 -17.52 -3.18 14.87
C GLU A 79 -17.94 -4.02 13.66
N LYS A 80 -17.84 -3.46 12.44
CA LYS A 80 -18.21 -4.18 11.21
C LYS A 80 -17.25 -5.34 10.92
N PHE A 81 -17.78 -6.32 10.20
CA PHE A 81 -17.01 -7.42 9.62
C PHE A 81 -16.62 -7.09 8.17
N PRO A 82 -15.58 -7.75 7.59
CA PRO A 82 -15.12 -7.44 6.23
C PRO A 82 -16.22 -7.49 5.16
N HIS A 83 -17.15 -8.44 5.26
CA HIS A 83 -18.26 -8.60 4.32
C HIS A 83 -19.35 -7.50 4.42
N GLN A 84 -19.27 -6.65 5.41
CA GLN A 84 -20.19 -5.51 5.63
C GLN A 84 -19.63 -4.19 5.10
N LEU A 85 -18.43 -4.20 4.52
CA LEU A 85 -17.77 -3.03 3.94
C LEU A 85 -17.86 -3.05 2.43
N SER A 86 -17.94 -1.86 1.81
CA SER A 86 -17.68 -1.69 0.38
C SER A 86 -16.20 -1.99 0.06
N GLY A 87 -15.87 -2.18 -1.22
CA GLY A 87 -14.49 -2.41 -1.65
C GLY A 87 -13.54 -1.30 -1.20
N GLY A 88 -13.93 -0.05 -1.39
CA GLY A 88 -13.14 1.11 -0.97
C GLY A 88 -13.02 1.26 0.56
N GLU A 89 -14.09 1.00 1.31
CA GLU A 89 -14.03 0.96 2.78
C GLU A 89 -13.09 -0.12 3.28
N CYS A 90 -13.15 -1.31 2.67
CA CYS A 90 -12.28 -2.42 3.00
C CYS A 90 -10.81 -2.10 2.70
N GLN A 91 -10.54 -1.44 1.57
CA GLN A 91 -9.20 -0.98 1.19
C GLN A 91 -8.65 0.04 2.19
N ARG A 92 -9.45 1.05 2.57
CA ARG A 92 -9.08 2.04 3.60
C ARG A 92 -8.81 1.37 4.95
N ALA A 93 -9.60 0.40 5.34
CA ALA A 93 -9.37 -0.37 6.57
C ALA A 93 -8.07 -1.20 6.50
N ALA A 94 -7.75 -1.79 5.34
CA ALA A 94 -6.49 -2.53 5.12
C ALA A 94 -5.27 -1.61 5.22
N ILE A 95 -5.34 -0.40 4.65
CA ILE A 95 -4.30 0.62 4.81
C ILE A 95 -4.15 1.01 6.29
N ALA A 96 -5.25 1.32 6.99
CA ALA A 96 -5.23 1.63 8.42
C ALA A 96 -4.57 0.52 9.26
N ARG A 97 -4.86 -0.74 8.95
CA ARG A 97 -4.21 -1.89 9.58
C ARG A 97 -2.72 -1.94 9.29
N ALA A 98 -2.31 -1.76 8.04
CA ALA A 98 -0.91 -1.82 7.63
C ALA A 98 -0.06 -0.74 8.32
N ILE A 99 -0.59 0.49 8.44
CA ILE A 99 0.13 1.61 9.08
C ILE A 99 0.04 1.58 10.62
N SER A 100 -0.72 0.64 11.21
CA SER A 100 -0.96 0.59 12.66
C SER A 100 0.31 0.45 13.49
N ILE A 101 1.34 -0.19 12.96
CA ILE A 101 2.64 -0.39 13.60
C ILE A 101 3.72 0.60 13.15
N LYS A 102 3.33 1.66 12.39
CA LYS A 102 4.24 2.71 11.87
C LYS A 102 5.40 2.13 11.04
N PRO A 103 5.11 1.43 9.94
CA PRO A 103 6.16 0.86 9.09
C PRO A 103 7.02 1.96 8.45
N ARG A 104 8.24 1.63 8.08
CA ARG A 104 9.13 2.49 7.30
C ARG A 104 8.88 2.40 5.79
N LEU A 105 8.36 1.24 5.35
CA LEU A 105 8.00 0.96 3.96
C LEU A 105 6.60 0.36 3.90
N LEU A 106 5.74 0.95 3.09
CA LEU A 106 4.45 0.40 2.71
C LEU A 106 4.51 -0.01 1.23
N ILE A 107 4.27 -1.29 0.98
CA ILE A 107 4.14 -1.85 -0.36
C ILE A 107 2.64 -1.88 -0.69
N CYS A 108 2.27 -1.29 -1.80
CA CYS A 108 0.90 -1.22 -2.30
C CYS A 108 0.83 -2.00 -3.61
N ASP A 109 0.23 -3.20 -3.58
CA ASP A 109 0.18 -4.10 -4.72
C ASP A 109 -1.20 -4.04 -5.38
N GLU A 110 -1.28 -3.33 -6.51
CA GLU A 110 -2.50 -3.11 -7.31
C GLU A 110 -3.74 -2.68 -6.51
N ILE A 111 -3.56 -1.89 -5.47
CA ILE A 111 -4.59 -1.59 -4.46
C ILE A 111 -5.78 -0.78 -4.98
N THR A 112 -5.71 -0.27 -6.19
CA THR A 112 -6.76 0.57 -6.81
C THR A 112 -7.42 -0.08 -8.03
N SER A 113 -6.90 -1.21 -8.54
CA SER A 113 -7.32 -1.80 -9.82
C SER A 113 -8.79 -2.27 -9.88
N ALA A 114 -9.40 -2.57 -8.73
CA ALA A 114 -10.78 -3.02 -8.62
C ALA A 114 -11.76 -1.94 -8.14
N LEU A 115 -11.33 -0.69 -8.07
CA LEU A 115 -12.10 0.45 -7.55
C LEU A 115 -12.56 1.37 -8.68
N ASP A 116 -13.68 2.05 -8.47
CA ASP A 116 -14.12 3.14 -9.34
C ASP A 116 -13.16 4.34 -9.24
N VAL A 117 -13.18 5.21 -10.25
CA VAL A 117 -12.25 6.34 -10.39
C VAL A 117 -12.28 7.29 -9.18
N GLN A 118 -13.45 7.55 -8.61
CA GLN A 118 -13.56 8.43 -7.45
C GLN A 118 -12.92 7.80 -6.21
N THR A 119 -13.25 6.55 -5.92
CA THR A 119 -12.68 5.78 -4.80
C THR A 119 -11.16 5.62 -4.95
N GLN A 120 -10.68 5.39 -6.19
CA GLN A 120 -9.25 5.35 -6.49
C GLN A 120 -8.56 6.67 -6.12
N ALA A 121 -9.09 7.81 -6.55
CA ALA A 121 -8.54 9.12 -6.21
C ALA A 121 -8.50 9.36 -4.69
N GLU A 122 -9.55 8.98 -3.97
CA GLU A 122 -9.60 9.07 -2.51
C GLU A 122 -8.51 8.22 -1.82
N ILE A 123 -8.27 7.00 -2.29
CA ILE A 123 -7.20 6.12 -1.77
C ILE A 123 -5.83 6.74 -2.01
N ILE A 124 -5.59 7.31 -3.19
CA ILE A 124 -4.32 7.96 -3.52
C ILE A 124 -4.07 9.17 -2.62
N GLN A 125 -5.06 10.04 -2.46
CA GLN A 125 -4.97 11.20 -1.57
C GLN A 125 -4.70 10.77 -0.11
N LEU A 126 -5.34 9.70 0.36
CA LEU A 126 -5.05 9.11 1.66
C LEU A 126 -3.59 8.68 1.79
N LEU A 127 -3.05 7.96 0.81
CA LEU A 127 -1.66 7.48 0.83
C LEU A 127 -0.67 8.64 0.84
N LEU A 128 -0.87 9.66 0.00
CA LEU A 128 -0.01 10.84 -0.06
C LEU A 128 -0.03 11.62 1.26
N LYS A 129 -1.21 11.80 1.87
CA LYS A 129 -1.35 12.41 3.19
C LYS A 129 -0.59 11.62 4.25
N LEU A 130 -0.80 10.31 4.31
CA LEU A 130 -0.12 9.43 5.26
C LEU A 130 1.41 9.44 5.07
N GLN A 131 1.88 9.44 3.83
CA GLN A 131 3.31 9.57 3.51
C GLN A 131 3.89 10.91 4.02
N ALA A 132 3.19 12.01 3.78
CA ALA A 132 3.63 13.34 4.24
C ALA A 132 3.73 13.42 5.76
N GLU A 133 2.77 12.83 6.48
CA GLU A 133 2.70 12.84 7.94
C GLU A 133 3.72 11.89 8.60
N THR A 134 3.91 10.69 8.03
CA THR A 134 4.72 9.63 8.67
C THR A 134 6.14 9.54 8.13
N LYS A 135 6.43 10.16 6.97
CA LYS A 135 7.70 10.05 6.23
C LYS A 135 8.05 8.61 5.82
N MET A 136 7.06 7.71 5.77
CA MET A 136 7.28 6.35 5.28
C MET A 136 7.54 6.35 3.77
N SER A 137 8.31 5.39 3.30
CA SER A 137 8.49 5.14 1.88
C SER A 137 7.29 4.37 1.34
N LEU A 138 6.88 4.68 0.10
CA LEU A 138 5.86 3.92 -0.63
C LEU A 138 6.53 3.19 -1.79
N LEU A 139 6.24 1.90 -1.93
CA LEU A 139 6.47 1.12 -3.14
C LEU A 139 5.10 0.81 -3.74
N PHE A 140 4.77 1.50 -4.82
CA PHE A 140 3.46 1.39 -5.47
C PHE A 140 3.57 0.54 -6.74
N ILE A 141 2.89 -0.60 -6.78
CA ILE A 141 2.83 -1.50 -7.93
C ILE A 141 1.50 -1.29 -8.62
N SER A 142 1.53 -0.96 -9.89
CA SER A 142 0.35 -0.72 -10.72
C SER A 142 0.68 -0.94 -12.19
N HIS A 143 -0.33 -1.29 -12.98
CA HIS A 143 -0.28 -1.29 -14.43
C HIS A 143 -0.75 0.05 -15.03
N ASP A 144 -1.26 0.97 -14.21
CA ASP A 144 -1.68 2.31 -14.65
C ASP A 144 -0.53 3.31 -14.52
N ILE A 145 0.15 3.57 -15.63
CA ILE A 145 1.30 4.47 -15.68
C ILE A 145 0.90 5.94 -15.44
N THR A 146 -0.35 6.34 -15.75
CA THR A 146 -0.84 7.70 -15.50
C THR A 146 -0.96 7.95 -14.01
N LEU A 147 -1.48 6.99 -13.29
CA LEU A 147 -1.57 7.04 -11.84
C LEU A 147 -0.19 7.03 -11.17
N VAL A 148 0.72 6.15 -11.65
CA VAL A 148 2.09 6.06 -11.11
C VAL A 148 2.85 7.37 -11.29
N GLN A 149 2.66 8.07 -12.41
CA GLN A 149 3.27 9.38 -12.67
C GLN A 149 2.85 10.44 -11.65
N GLU A 150 1.60 10.41 -11.20
CA GLU A 150 1.08 11.40 -10.25
C GLU A 150 1.64 11.22 -8.83
N ILE A 151 1.93 9.98 -8.43
CA ILE A 151 2.28 9.66 -7.05
C ILE A 151 3.78 9.38 -6.84
N CYS A 152 4.49 8.89 -7.85
CA CYS A 152 5.84 8.38 -7.69
C CYS A 152 6.90 9.36 -8.19
N GLN A 153 7.96 9.55 -7.43
CA GLN A 153 9.15 10.32 -7.86
C GLN A 153 10.05 9.51 -8.80
N ARG A 154 10.04 8.18 -8.67
CA ARG A 154 10.82 7.23 -9.47
C ARG A 154 9.94 6.10 -9.95
N ILE A 155 10.18 5.65 -11.18
CA ILE A 155 9.49 4.52 -11.80
C ILE A 155 10.50 3.43 -12.15
N LEU A 156 10.07 2.18 -11.97
CA LEU A 156 10.74 0.97 -12.44
C LEU A 156 9.78 0.27 -13.40
N ILE A 157 10.20 0.09 -14.64
CA ILE A 157 9.43 -0.67 -15.63
C ILE A 157 9.88 -2.12 -15.60
N MET A 158 8.95 -3.02 -15.39
CA MET A 158 9.20 -4.47 -15.33
C MET A 158 8.52 -5.17 -16.50
N GLN A 159 9.25 -6.04 -17.16
CA GLN A 159 8.76 -6.91 -18.23
C GLN A 159 9.29 -8.32 -18.02
N SER A 160 8.42 -9.33 -18.04
CA SER A 160 8.78 -10.75 -17.89
C SER A 160 9.70 -11.03 -16.68
N GLY A 161 9.40 -10.41 -15.54
CA GLY A 161 10.15 -10.60 -14.30
C GLY A 161 11.47 -9.84 -14.20
N THR A 162 11.82 -9.01 -15.20
CA THR A 162 13.07 -8.24 -15.23
C THR A 162 12.77 -6.74 -15.26
N ILE A 163 13.54 -5.96 -14.50
CA ILE A 163 13.50 -4.50 -14.59
C ILE A 163 14.26 -4.08 -15.85
N ILE A 164 13.56 -3.54 -16.84
CA ILE A 164 14.13 -3.15 -18.13
C ILE A 164 14.48 -1.67 -18.21
N GLU A 165 13.84 -0.85 -17.38
CA GLU A 165 14.09 0.59 -17.33
C GLU A 165 13.79 1.13 -15.93
N SER A 166 14.58 2.13 -15.47
CA SER A 166 14.32 2.80 -14.18
C SER A 166 14.85 4.23 -14.20
N GLY A 167 14.12 5.14 -13.58
CA GLY A 167 14.53 6.55 -13.53
C GLY A 167 13.55 7.45 -12.80
N PRO A 168 13.80 8.77 -12.79
CA PRO A 168 12.82 9.76 -12.38
C PRO A 168 11.54 9.60 -13.20
N ALA A 169 10.37 9.79 -12.59
CA ALA A 169 9.08 9.58 -13.25
C ALA A 169 8.96 10.42 -14.55
N LEU A 170 9.37 11.68 -14.46
CA LEU A 170 9.34 12.58 -15.62
C LEU A 170 10.15 12.05 -16.79
N ASP A 171 11.36 11.52 -16.56
CA ASP A 171 12.24 11.03 -17.64
C ASP A 171 11.65 9.77 -18.29
N ILE A 172 11.12 8.84 -17.50
CA ILE A 172 10.47 7.61 -17.98
C ILE A 172 9.27 7.95 -18.86
N ILE A 173 8.49 8.96 -18.51
CA ILE A 173 7.30 9.36 -19.28
C ILE A 173 7.65 10.16 -20.53
N THR A 174 8.60 11.12 -20.43
CA THR A 174 8.87 12.05 -21.54
C THR A 174 9.95 11.56 -22.50
N ARG A 175 10.85 10.68 -22.04
CA ARG A 175 12.03 10.22 -22.78
C ARG A 175 12.29 8.72 -22.58
N PRO A 176 11.28 7.84 -22.78
CA PRO A 176 11.45 6.41 -22.57
C PRO A 176 12.52 5.85 -23.51
N GLN A 177 13.46 5.09 -22.97
CA GLN A 177 14.57 4.51 -23.74
C GLN A 177 14.21 3.13 -24.31
N GLN A 178 13.44 2.33 -23.56
CA GLN A 178 13.06 0.99 -23.96
C GLN A 178 11.82 1.00 -24.86
N HIS A 179 11.77 0.08 -25.82
CA HIS A 179 10.64 -0.04 -26.77
C HIS A 179 9.31 -0.29 -26.00
N TYR A 180 9.33 -1.24 -25.07
CA TYR A 180 8.17 -1.58 -24.25
C TYR A 180 7.67 -0.39 -23.42
N THR A 181 8.58 0.40 -22.85
CA THR A 181 8.22 1.61 -22.09
C THR A 181 7.52 2.64 -23.00
N ARG A 182 8.02 2.82 -24.24
CA ARG A 182 7.39 3.71 -25.22
C ARG A 182 5.97 3.26 -25.58
N GLU A 183 5.76 1.96 -25.76
CA GLU A 183 4.44 1.39 -26.02
C GLU A 183 3.49 1.64 -24.85
N LEU A 184 3.93 1.38 -23.60
CA LEU A 184 3.12 1.63 -22.40
C LEU A 184 2.73 3.12 -22.28
N VAL A 185 3.69 4.01 -22.41
CA VAL A 185 3.45 5.47 -22.34
C VAL A 185 2.50 5.90 -23.45
N THR A 186 2.75 5.47 -24.69
CA THR A 186 1.90 5.82 -25.84
C THR A 186 0.47 5.32 -25.64
N ALA A 187 0.29 4.08 -25.18
CA ALA A 187 -1.04 3.53 -24.93
C ALA A 187 -1.78 4.32 -23.85
N ALA A 188 -1.12 4.65 -22.75
CA ALA A 188 -1.74 5.35 -21.63
C ALA A 188 -2.18 6.78 -22.00
N PHE A 189 -1.31 7.54 -22.70
CA PHE A 189 -1.59 8.95 -22.98
C PHE A 189 -2.37 9.19 -24.28
N ASN A 190 -2.41 8.23 -25.21
CA ASN A 190 -3.28 8.32 -26.39
C ASN A 190 -4.75 8.02 -26.08
N LEU A 191 -5.04 7.23 -25.04
CA LEU A 191 -6.40 6.98 -24.58
C LEU A 191 -7.02 8.20 -23.86
N THR A 192 -6.21 9.16 -23.44
CA THR A 192 -6.65 10.38 -22.74
C THR A 192 -7.04 11.53 -23.69
N LYS A 193 -6.95 11.32 -25.01
CA LYS A 193 -7.29 12.32 -26.05
C LYS A 193 -8.63 12.12 -26.75
N ILE A 194 -9.55 11.30 -26.15
CA ILE A 194 -10.92 11.09 -26.67
C ILE A 194 -11.91 11.84 -25.78
#